data_d1379613b3733695037e6e8cc0edae3d
#
_entry.id   d1379613b3733695037e6e8cc0edae3d
#
_cell.length_a   1.000
_cell.length_b   1.000
_cell.length_c   1.000
_cell.angle_alpha   90.00
_cell.angle_beta   90.00
_cell.angle_gamma   90.00
#
_symmetry.space_group_name_H-M   'P 1'
#
loop_
_entity.id
_entity.type
_entity.pdbx_description
1 polymer ?
#
loop_
_entity_poly.entity_id
_entity_poly.type
_entity_poly.pdbx_seq_one_letter_code
_entity_poly.pdbx_strand_id
1 'polypeptide(L)'
;PFRFSGIGGKLRDLTDSVGRVRYLTDDGIAPPRLLGRNAAEVLRLAERNASLIGPLLIEYLKRPTRVLLVNDVTVYLHAGDLSLLWRVLEAAETFVATCYEGRRLSDDRGSGITEIERKRLAELKGRVDNVLVLREPFIVRRDGIGTGGGGSR
;
A
#
# COMPACT_ATOMS: atom_id res chain seq x y z
N PRO A 1 8.95 -16.17 -16.85
CA PRO A 1 8.67 -14.94 -16.11
C PRO A 1 7.19 -14.92 -15.77
N PHE A 2 6.84 -15.20 -14.49
CA PHE A 2 5.47 -15.10 -14.02
C PHE A 2 5.12 -13.61 -13.99
N ARG A 3 4.35 -13.15 -14.97
CA ARG A 3 3.66 -11.88 -14.89
C ARG A 3 2.51 -12.05 -13.92
N PHE A 4 2.64 -11.56 -12.70
CA PHE A 4 1.50 -11.33 -11.82
C PHE A 4 0.72 -10.13 -12.37
N SER A 5 -0.09 -10.37 -13.40
CA SER A 5 -1.01 -9.35 -13.90
C SER A 5 -2.16 -9.27 -12.91
N GLY A 6 -2.20 -8.24 -12.08
CA GLY A 6 -3.38 -7.86 -11.32
C GLY A 6 -3.27 -7.79 -9.80
N ILE A 7 -2.13 -8.09 -9.18
CA ILE A 7 -1.97 -7.93 -7.73
C ILE A 7 -0.79 -7.02 -7.43
N GLY A 8 -1.09 -5.80 -6.99
CA GLY A 8 -0.11 -4.79 -6.60
C GLY A 8 0.64 -4.18 -7.79
N GLY A 9 1.23 -3.02 -7.56
CA GLY A 9 2.03 -2.29 -8.53
C GLY A 9 2.36 -0.91 -8.00
N LYS A 10 3.38 -0.27 -8.55
CA LYS A 10 3.68 1.11 -8.24
C LYS A 10 2.68 2.01 -8.96
N LEU A 11 2.21 3.06 -8.30
CA LEU A 11 1.27 4.00 -8.90
C LEU A 11 1.80 4.61 -10.20
N ARG A 12 3.12 4.84 -10.30
CA ARG A 12 3.77 5.37 -11.51
C ARG A 12 3.65 4.43 -12.72
N ASP A 13 3.44 3.14 -12.50
CA ASP A 13 3.27 2.15 -13.58
C ASP A 13 1.81 2.11 -14.07
N LEU A 14 0.89 2.76 -13.34
CA LEU A 14 -0.54 2.78 -13.59
C LEU A 14 -1.06 4.13 -14.08
N THR A 15 -0.37 5.22 -13.75
CA THR A 15 -0.83 6.59 -14.08
C THR A 15 0.32 7.60 -14.12
N ASP A 16 0.24 8.52 -15.07
CA ASP A 16 1.15 9.67 -15.18
C ASP A 16 0.84 10.78 -14.15
N SER A 17 -0.29 10.66 -13.44
CA SER A 17 -0.72 11.66 -12.45
C SER A 17 0.24 11.77 -11.26
N VAL A 18 1.10 10.79 -11.03
CA VAL A 18 2.14 10.83 -10.00
C VAL A 18 3.12 12.01 -10.20
N GLY A 19 3.31 12.48 -11.44
CA GLY A 19 4.14 13.67 -11.73
C GLY A 19 3.56 14.99 -11.22
N ARG A 20 2.28 15.00 -10.80
CA ARG A 20 1.58 16.19 -10.27
C ARG A 20 1.53 16.25 -8.75
N VAL A 21 2.05 15.23 -8.07
CA VAL A 21 2.03 15.11 -6.61
C VAL A 21 3.42 14.82 -6.09
N ARG A 22 3.62 15.06 -4.79
CA ARG A 22 4.82 14.58 -4.11
C ARG A 22 4.75 13.07 -3.98
N TYR A 23 5.50 12.36 -4.80
CA TYR A 23 5.53 10.91 -4.83
C TYR A 23 6.82 10.38 -4.20
N LEU A 24 6.68 9.59 -3.13
CA LEU A 24 7.78 8.96 -2.41
C LEU A 24 7.69 7.46 -2.63
N THR A 25 8.75 6.84 -3.11
CA THR A 25 8.81 5.39 -3.36
C THR A 25 10.26 4.90 -3.35
N ASP A 26 10.44 3.60 -3.16
CA ASP A 26 11.71 2.92 -3.31
C ASP A 26 11.54 1.67 -4.18
N ASP A 27 12.48 1.43 -5.11
CA ASP A 27 12.41 0.31 -6.05
C ASP A 27 12.80 -1.03 -5.42
N GLY A 28 13.45 -1.00 -4.26
CA GLY A 28 13.83 -2.18 -3.51
C GLY A 28 12.71 -2.80 -2.68
N ILE A 29 11.55 -2.12 -2.54
CA ILE A 29 10.39 -2.68 -1.84
C ILE A 29 9.85 -3.88 -2.61
N ALA A 30 9.69 -5.00 -1.91
CA ALA A 30 9.35 -6.29 -2.49
C ALA A 30 8.26 -7.02 -1.68
N PRO A 31 7.38 -7.81 -2.30
CA PRO A 31 6.34 -8.58 -1.60
C PRO A 31 6.94 -9.79 -0.87
N PRO A 32 7.00 -9.80 0.48
CA PRO A 32 7.72 -10.84 1.22
C PRO A 32 7.15 -12.24 1.00
N ARG A 33 5.82 -12.40 1.04
CA ARG A 33 5.16 -13.71 0.88
C ARG A 33 5.28 -14.29 -0.52
N LEU A 34 5.45 -13.44 -1.55
CA LEU A 34 5.55 -13.90 -2.94
C LEU A 34 6.99 -14.28 -3.30
N LEU A 35 7.98 -13.63 -2.70
CA LEU A 35 9.40 -13.80 -3.05
C LEU A 35 10.17 -14.63 -2.05
N GLY A 36 9.76 -14.66 -0.78
CA GLY A 36 10.41 -15.48 0.25
C GLY A 36 10.14 -16.97 0.04
N ARG A 37 11.20 -17.77 -0.03
CA ARG A 37 11.15 -19.22 -0.23
C ARG A 37 10.97 -19.99 1.06
N ASN A 38 11.28 -19.37 2.19
CA ASN A 38 11.16 -19.91 3.55
C ASN A 38 10.90 -18.79 4.56
N ALA A 39 10.63 -19.16 5.82
CA ALA A 39 10.33 -18.22 6.90
C ALA A 39 11.40 -17.13 7.08
N ALA A 40 12.67 -17.52 7.07
CA ALA A 40 13.79 -16.58 7.27
C ALA A 40 13.90 -15.55 6.13
N GLU A 41 13.67 -15.98 4.89
CA GLU A 41 13.67 -15.05 3.74
C GLU A 41 12.47 -14.12 3.77
N VAL A 42 11.28 -14.60 4.17
CA VAL A 42 10.09 -13.76 4.34
C VAL A 42 10.34 -12.68 5.38
N LEU A 43 10.87 -13.03 6.55
CA LEU A 43 11.21 -12.07 7.61
C LEU A 43 12.26 -11.07 7.16
N ARG A 44 13.34 -11.53 6.52
CA ARG A 44 14.38 -10.64 6.01
C ARG A 44 13.85 -9.65 4.98
N LEU A 45 12.95 -10.07 4.10
CA LEU A 45 12.31 -9.17 3.13
C LEU A 45 11.38 -8.16 3.83
N ALA A 46 10.65 -8.58 4.87
CA ALA A 46 9.81 -7.69 5.66
C ALA A 46 10.65 -6.61 6.38
N GLU A 47 11.74 -7.00 7.03
CA GLU A 47 12.68 -6.08 7.70
C GLU A 47 13.34 -5.12 6.70
N ARG A 48 13.75 -5.64 5.53
CA ARG A 48 14.30 -4.80 4.45
C ARG A 48 13.27 -3.77 3.99
N ASN A 49 12.01 -4.16 3.77
CA ASN A 49 10.96 -3.22 3.41
C ASN A 49 10.78 -2.13 4.46
N ALA A 50 10.75 -2.49 5.74
CA ALA A 50 10.67 -1.52 6.83
C ALA A 50 11.85 -0.52 6.81
N SER A 51 13.07 -1.00 6.54
CA SER A 51 14.26 -0.14 6.43
C SER A 51 14.25 0.80 5.22
N LEU A 52 13.58 0.43 4.12
CA LEU A 52 13.41 1.27 2.93
C LEU A 52 12.25 2.26 3.09
N ILE A 53 11.14 1.83 3.68
CA ILE A 53 9.94 2.66 3.83
C ILE A 53 10.11 3.68 4.97
N GLY A 54 10.75 3.31 6.07
CA GLY A 54 10.96 4.21 7.21
C GLY A 54 11.54 5.58 6.82
N PRO A 55 12.65 5.65 6.06
CA PRO A 55 13.19 6.92 5.54
C PRO A 55 12.20 7.71 4.69
N LEU A 56 11.32 7.07 3.90
CA LEU A 56 10.29 7.75 3.11
C LEU A 56 9.24 8.41 4.02
N LEU A 57 8.84 7.73 5.09
CA LEU A 57 7.92 8.28 6.10
C LEU A 57 8.55 9.45 6.85
N ILE A 58 9.82 9.35 7.22
CA ILE A 58 10.59 10.46 7.83
C ILE A 58 10.69 11.63 6.86
N GLU A 59 10.95 11.37 5.59
CA GLU A 59 11.01 12.41 4.56
C GLU A 59 9.64 13.09 4.37
N TYR A 60 8.53 12.32 4.44
CA TYR A 60 7.18 12.89 4.44
C TYR A 60 6.99 13.86 5.61
N LEU A 61 7.39 13.47 6.82
CA LEU A 61 7.23 14.31 8.04
C LEU A 61 8.00 15.62 8.01
N LYS A 62 9.07 15.74 7.21
CA LYS A 62 9.78 17.04 7.04
C LYS A 62 8.91 18.11 6.34
N ARG A 63 7.99 17.68 5.48
CA ARG A 63 7.07 18.56 4.76
C ARG A 63 5.75 17.81 4.50
N PRO A 64 4.88 17.70 5.50
CA PRO A 64 3.60 17.01 5.35
C PRO A 64 2.70 17.71 4.31
N THR A 65 1.81 16.93 3.72
CA THR A 65 0.76 17.43 2.80
C THR A 65 -0.60 17.28 3.46
N ARG A 66 -1.58 18.08 3.04
CA ARG A 66 -2.96 17.97 3.56
C ARG A 66 -3.55 16.59 3.34
N VAL A 67 -3.28 15.98 2.19
CA VAL A 67 -3.75 14.65 1.83
C VAL A 67 -2.54 13.74 1.67
N LEU A 68 -2.56 12.60 2.36
CA LEU A 68 -1.60 11.51 2.21
C LEU A 68 -2.28 10.25 1.70
N LEU A 69 -1.80 9.72 0.59
CA LEU A 69 -2.22 8.43 0.05
C LEU A 69 -1.09 7.41 0.24
N VAL A 70 -1.37 6.31 0.91
CA VAL A 70 -0.42 5.21 1.11
C VAL A 70 -0.92 3.98 0.35
N ASN A 71 -0.18 3.59 -0.69
CA ASN A 71 -0.50 2.40 -1.45
C ASN A 71 0.14 1.18 -0.78
N ASP A 72 -0.71 0.24 -0.35
CA ASP A 72 -0.34 -1.00 0.33
C ASP A 72 0.47 -0.80 1.63
N VAL A 73 -0.20 -0.23 2.64
CA VAL A 73 0.40 -0.06 3.98
C VAL A 73 0.78 -1.39 4.62
N THR A 74 0.20 -2.51 4.19
CA THR A 74 0.43 -3.87 4.69
C THR A 74 1.91 -4.23 4.68
N VAL A 75 2.63 -3.84 3.63
CA VAL A 75 4.06 -4.12 3.47
C VAL A 75 4.89 -3.51 4.61
N TYR A 76 4.49 -2.34 5.11
CA TYR A 76 5.14 -1.72 6.27
C TYR A 76 4.71 -2.34 7.60
N LEU A 77 3.45 -2.80 7.69
CA LEU A 77 2.93 -3.43 8.90
C LEU A 77 3.64 -4.74 9.26
N HIS A 78 4.34 -5.39 8.33
CA HIS A 78 5.07 -6.62 8.62
C HIS A 78 6.18 -6.43 9.66
N ALA A 79 6.99 -5.37 9.56
CA ALA A 79 8.16 -5.15 10.41
C ALA A 79 8.42 -3.67 10.74
N GLY A 80 7.60 -2.73 10.24
CA GLY A 80 7.81 -1.30 10.44
C GLY A 80 7.54 -0.83 11.86
N ASP A 81 8.06 0.35 12.19
CA ASP A 81 7.79 1.03 13.45
C ASP A 81 6.40 1.68 13.41
N LEU A 82 5.49 1.18 14.23
CA LEU A 82 4.13 1.71 14.32
C LEU A 82 4.09 3.14 14.90
N SER A 83 5.02 3.50 15.77
CA SER A 83 5.06 4.86 16.33
C SER A 83 5.34 5.90 15.24
N LEU A 84 6.21 5.56 14.29
CA LEU A 84 6.47 6.38 13.12
C LEU A 84 5.23 6.47 12.20
N LEU A 85 4.55 5.35 11.98
CA LEU A 85 3.32 5.33 11.16
C LEU A 85 2.22 6.20 11.79
N TRP A 86 2.04 6.17 13.12
CA TRP A 86 1.06 7.00 13.81
C TRP A 86 1.36 8.48 13.66
N ARG A 87 2.61 8.88 13.81
CA ARG A 87 3.04 10.28 13.56
C ARG A 87 2.75 10.73 12.14
N VAL A 88 2.94 9.84 11.16
CA VAL A 88 2.66 10.12 9.75
C VAL A 88 1.16 10.30 9.52
N LEU A 89 0.32 9.44 10.10
CA LEU A 89 -1.13 9.53 10.04
C LEU A 89 -1.62 10.86 10.63
N GLU A 90 -1.12 11.23 11.81
CA GLU A 90 -1.49 12.47 12.51
C GLU A 90 -1.01 13.74 11.81
N ALA A 91 0.03 13.65 10.97
CA ALA A 91 0.57 14.80 10.24
C ALA A 91 -0.24 15.18 9.00
N ALA A 92 -1.17 14.34 8.54
CA ALA A 92 -2.05 14.61 7.41
C ALA A 92 -3.45 15.03 7.88
N GLU A 93 -4.09 15.99 7.20
CA GLU A 93 -5.50 16.32 7.44
C GLU A 93 -6.41 15.17 6.93
N THR A 94 -6.01 14.51 5.85
CA THR A 94 -6.70 13.37 5.26
C THR A 94 -5.68 12.27 4.97
N PHE A 95 -5.83 11.15 5.66
CA PHE A 95 -5.03 9.95 5.44
C PHE A 95 -5.87 8.88 4.74
N VAL A 96 -5.39 8.36 3.62
CA VAL A 96 -6.02 7.23 2.90
C VAL A 96 -4.97 6.17 2.67
N ALA A 97 -5.25 4.96 3.10
CA ALA A 97 -4.37 3.83 2.86
C ALA A 97 -5.13 2.65 2.23
N THR A 98 -4.47 1.97 1.31
CA THR A 98 -4.93 0.65 0.87
C THR A 98 -4.18 -0.42 1.65
N CYS A 99 -4.87 -1.52 1.94
CA CYS A 99 -4.29 -2.69 2.58
C CYS A 99 -4.94 -3.96 2.05
N TYR A 100 -4.20 -5.06 2.13
CA TYR A 100 -4.72 -6.36 1.79
C TYR A 100 -5.19 -7.10 3.06
N GLU A 101 -6.41 -7.59 3.06
CA GLU A 101 -6.99 -8.39 4.14
C GLU A 101 -7.65 -9.67 3.57
N GLY A 102 -6.97 -10.32 2.64
CA GLY A 102 -7.49 -11.51 1.96
C GLY A 102 -6.80 -12.80 2.43
N ARG A 103 -7.46 -13.93 2.13
CA ARG A 103 -6.91 -15.27 2.44
C ARG A 103 -5.97 -15.82 1.36
N ARG A 104 -5.93 -15.22 0.16
CA ARG A 104 -5.13 -15.72 -0.97
C ARG A 104 -3.61 -15.61 -0.77
N LEU A 105 -3.16 -14.70 0.10
CA LEU A 105 -1.75 -14.51 0.46
C LEU A 105 -1.48 -14.91 1.92
N SER A 106 -2.17 -15.92 2.43
CA SER A 106 -2.02 -16.38 3.81
C SER A 106 -0.82 -17.29 4.03
N ASP A 107 -0.24 -17.86 2.97
CA ASP A 107 0.99 -18.65 3.09
C ASP A 107 2.19 -17.74 3.35
N ASP A 108 2.60 -17.67 4.61
CA ASP A 108 3.73 -16.90 5.07
C ASP A 108 4.97 -17.77 5.35
N ARG A 109 4.98 -19.00 4.86
CA ARG A 109 6.07 -19.98 5.03
C ARG A 109 6.43 -20.25 6.49
N GLY A 110 5.47 -20.08 7.41
CA GLY A 110 5.70 -20.24 8.84
C GLY A 110 6.46 -19.09 9.49
N SER A 111 6.59 -17.94 8.83
CA SER A 111 7.28 -16.75 9.36
C SER A 111 6.49 -16.02 10.45
N GLY A 112 5.17 -16.20 10.51
CA GLY A 112 4.29 -15.51 11.44
C GLY A 112 3.94 -14.07 11.05
N ILE A 113 4.41 -13.57 9.88
CA ILE A 113 4.09 -12.19 9.47
C ILE A 113 2.60 -11.96 9.24
N THR A 114 1.85 -13.01 8.90
CA THR A 114 0.39 -12.93 8.72
C THR A 114 -0.31 -12.55 10.01
N GLU A 115 0.11 -13.12 11.13
CA GLU A 115 -0.46 -12.79 12.44
C GLU A 115 -0.03 -11.39 12.92
N ILE A 116 1.24 -11.03 12.70
CA ILE A 116 1.75 -9.68 12.98
C ILE A 116 0.97 -8.64 12.20
N GLU A 117 0.80 -8.86 10.89
CA GLU A 117 0.03 -7.99 10.01
C GLU A 117 -1.40 -7.82 10.49
N ARG A 118 -2.09 -8.94 10.77
CA ARG A 118 -3.48 -8.94 11.24
C ARG A 118 -3.66 -8.10 12.51
N LYS A 119 -2.77 -8.28 13.48
CA LYS A 119 -2.79 -7.50 14.74
C LYS A 119 -2.58 -6.02 14.48
N ARG A 120 -1.53 -5.66 13.73
CA ARG A 120 -1.18 -4.26 13.44
C ARG A 120 -2.20 -3.58 12.53
N LEU A 121 -2.82 -4.32 11.61
CA LEU A 121 -3.92 -3.81 10.80
C LEU A 121 -5.16 -3.52 11.65
N ALA A 122 -5.46 -4.35 12.65
CA ALA A 122 -6.54 -4.07 13.60
C ALA A 122 -6.27 -2.78 14.40
N GLU A 123 -5.03 -2.56 14.83
CA GLU A 123 -4.61 -1.31 15.49
C GLU A 123 -4.78 -0.09 14.56
N LEU A 124 -4.38 -0.20 13.29
CA LEU A 124 -4.57 0.86 12.29
C LEU A 124 -6.06 1.18 12.07
N LYS A 125 -6.90 0.13 11.92
CA LYS A 125 -8.35 0.30 11.78
C LYS A 125 -8.99 1.03 12.96
N GLY A 126 -8.48 0.85 14.16
CA GLY A 126 -8.93 1.57 15.36
C GLY A 126 -8.51 3.04 15.42
N ARG A 127 -7.65 3.51 14.51
CA ARG A 127 -7.11 4.88 14.45
C ARG A 127 -7.63 5.70 13.27
N VAL A 128 -8.38 5.10 12.37
CA VAL A 128 -8.97 5.78 11.21
C VAL A 128 -10.48 5.94 11.40
N ASP A 129 -11.05 6.99 10.85
CA ASP A 129 -12.49 7.30 10.98
C ASP A 129 -13.36 6.33 10.19
N ASN A 130 -12.86 5.85 9.05
CA ASN A 130 -13.62 5.01 8.12
C ASN A 130 -12.80 3.84 7.60
N VAL A 131 -13.41 2.67 7.54
CA VAL A 131 -12.86 1.47 6.92
C VAL A 131 -13.79 0.99 5.82
N LEU A 132 -13.30 0.98 4.59
CA LEU A 132 -14.03 0.47 3.43
C LEU A 132 -13.52 -0.92 3.08
N VAL A 133 -14.40 -1.91 3.07
CA VAL A 133 -14.06 -3.28 2.67
C VAL A 133 -14.54 -3.51 1.25
N LEU A 134 -13.58 -3.64 0.32
CA LEU A 134 -13.87 -3.96 -1.07
C LEU A 134 -13.98 -5.48 -1.21
N ARG A 135 -15.13 -5.97 -1.66
CA ARG A 135 -15.38 -7.40 -1.91
C ARG A 135 -15.46 -7.65 -3.42
N GLU A 136 -14.91 -8.78 -3.87
CA GLU A 136 -15.06 -9.21 -5.27
C GLU A 136 -16.53 -9.57 -5.60
N PRO A 137 -17.01 -9.33 -6.84
CA PRO A 137 -16.27 -8.70 -7.93
C PRO A 137 -16.32 -7.18 -7.88
N PHE A 138 -15.17 -6.52 -7.80
CA PHE A 138 -15.08 -5.07 -7.93
C PHE A 138 -14.86 -4.72 -9.41
N ILE A 139 -15.95 -4.34 -10.11
CA ILE A 139 -15.88 -3.89 -11.50
C ILE A 139 -15.74 -2.36 -11.50
N VAL A 140 -14.54 -1.87 -11.76
CA VAL A 140 -14.36 -0.45 -12.11
C VAL A 140 -14.90 -0.26 -13.52
N ARG A 141 -16.10 0.29 -13.65
CA ARG A 141 -16.55 0.80 -14.94
C ARG A 141 -15.73 2.05 -15.24
N ARG A 142 -14.91 1.99 -16.27
CA ARG A 142 -14.42 3.20 -16.93
C ARG A 142 -15.60 3.75 -17.71
N ASP A 143 -16.35 4.65 -17.12
CA ASP A 143 -17.29 5.47 -17.87
C ASP A 143 -16.43 6.31 -18.82
N GLY A 144 -16.55 6.00 -20.09
CA GLY A 144 -15.85 6.73 -21.13
C GLY A 144 -16.22 8.21 -21.03
N ILE A 145 -15.19 9.06 -21.00
CA ILE A 145 -15.36 10.49 -21.28
C ILE A 145 -15.91 10.54 -22.70
N GLY A 146 -17.22 10.73 -22.80
CA GLY A 146 -17.87 10.91 -24.08
C GLY A 146 -17.32 12.16 -24.75
N THR A 147 -16.50 11.97 -25.78
CA THR A 147 -16.21 13.02 -26.73
C THR A 147 -17.50 13.34 -27.46
N GLY A 148 -18.16 14.43 -27.02
CA GLY A 148 -19.27 15.02 -27.77
C GLY A 148 -18.80 15.47 -29.13
N GLY A 149 -18.99 14.62 -30.15
CA GLY A 149 -18.89 14.96 -31.54
C GLY A 149 -20.14 15.69 -31.97
N GLY A 150 -20.05 16.98 -32.19
CA GLY A 150 -21.07 17.75 -32.85
C GLY A 150 -21.27 17.25 -34.29
N GLY A 151 -22.52 17.14 -34.71
CA GLY A 151 -22.96 16.84 -36.05
C GLY A 151 -24.20 17.63 -36.35
N SER A 152 -24.00 18.73 -37.08
CA SER A 152 -25.07 19.53 -37.71
C SER A 152 -25.91 18.68 -38.64
N ARG A 153 -27.20 18.81 -38.56
CA ARG A 153 -28.14 19.19 -39.66
C ARG A 153 -29.56 19.19 -39.10
#